data_6be629b969c403ae159217bf24998db8
#
_entry.id   6be629b969c403ae159217bf24998db8
#
_cell.length_a   1.000
_cell.length_b   1.000
_cell.length_c   1.000
_cell.angle_alpha   90.00
_cell.angle_beta   90.00
_cell.angle_gamma   90.00
#
_symmetry.space_group_name_H-M   'P 1'
#
loop_
_entity.id
_entity.type
_entity.pdbx_description
1 polymer ?
#
loop_
_entity_poly.entity_id
_entity_poly.type
_entity_poly.pdbx_seq_one_letter_code
_entity_poly.pdbx_strand_id
1 'polypeptide(L)'
;EDEALRRRQKQFTEALNQHCWDEDRYIVAFDDEGHPVGSRADQEGALFLNTQTWALISGVCPPERVQILQATLQTLKTDCGYLLLYPPFSSWNPQWGKISVKHIGNTENGSVYSHANMFMAYADFLCGREQDAVQTLRTILPTNPNNRSNLQLPTFIPNYYVSIPGSDFGRSSNVYSSGAPAWLLWLASKYLRSDDKT
;
A
#
# COMPACT_ATOMS: atom_id res chain seq x y z
N GLU A 1 23.25 -17.41 17.01
CA GLU A 1 22.84 -16.77 15.73
C GLU A 1 21.50 -16.05 15.89
N ASP A 2 20.53 -16.67 16.51
CA ASP A 2 19.18 -16.12 16.77
C ASP A 2 19.22 -14.86 17.69
N GLU A 3 20.05 -14.86 18.72
CA GLU A 3 20.16 -13.73 19.66
C GLU A 3 20.76 -12.48 18.99
N ALA A 4 21.72 -12.64 18.09
CA ALA A 4 22.30 -11.52 17.34
C ALA A 4 21.29 -10.91 16.39
N LEU A 5 20.44 -11.72 15.75
CA LEU A 5 19.37 -11.26 14.88
C LEU A 5 18.29 -10.51 15.65
N ARG A 6 17.86 -11.03 16.80
CA ARG A 6 16.89 -10.36 17.68
C ARG A 6 17.40 -9.01 18.18
N ARG A 7 18.68 -8.93 18.56
CA ARG A 7 19.30 -7.66 18.95
C ARG A 7 19.29 -6.65 17.81
N ARG A 8 19.62 -7.06 16.59
CA ARG A 8 19.57 -6.20 15.40
C ARG A 8 18.16 -5.76 15.09
N GLN A 9 17.20 -6.69 15.10
CA GLN A 9 15.79 -6.37 14.90
C GLN A 9 15.32 -5.29 15.88
N LYS A 10 15.63 -5.43 17.16
CA LYS A 10 15.29 -4.43 18.18
C LYS A 10 15.93 -3.07 17.87
N GLN A 11 17.23 -3.04 17.54
CA GLN A 11 17.93 -1.81 17.19
C GLN A 11 17.29 -1.11 15.99
N PHE A 12 16.96 -1.85 14.92
CA PHE A 12 16.26 -1.28 13.75
C PHE A 12 14.88 -0.77 14.11
N THR A 13 14.12 -1.52 14.89
CA THR A 13 12.77 -1.07 15.32
C THR A 13 12.85 0.23 16.13
N GLU A 14 13.78 0.32 17.06
CA GLU A 14 14.01 1.53 17.85
C GLU A 14 14.41 2.71 16.96
N ALA A 15 15.39 2.51 16.06
CA ALA A 15 15.86 3.56 15.15
C ALA A 15 14.73 4.05 14.21
N LEU A 16 13.95 3.14 13.62
CA LEU A 16 12.82 3.51 12.76
C LEU A 16 11.77 4.32 13.52
N ASN A 17 11.44 3.93 14.75
CA ASN A 17 10.48 4.66 15.56
C ASN A 17 10.99 6.01 16.06
N GLN A 18 12.30 6.14 16.25
CA GLN A 18 12.94 7.38 16.70
C GLN A 18 13.13 8.39 15.57
N HIS A 19 13.52 7.90 14.37
CA HIS A 19 14.00 8.77 13.28
C HIS A 19 13.05 8.85 12.09
N CYS A 20 12.20 7.84 11.88
CA CYS A 20 11.34 7.77 10.69
C CYS A 20 9.86 8.03 10.98
N TRP A 21 9.45 8.18 12.24
CA TRP A 21 8.06 8.52 12.58
C TRP A 21 7.84 10.02 12.48
N ASP A 22 6.89 10.43 11.61
CA ASP A 22 6.53 11.81 11.34
C ASP A 22 5.04 12.03 11.69
N GLU A 23 4.78 12.19 12.98
CA GLU A 23 3.49 12.44 13.64
C GLU A 23 2.41 11.37 13.42
N ASP A 24 2.07 11.06 12.16
CA ASP A 24 0.99 10.13 11.79
C ASP A 24 1.40 9.06 10.75
N ARG A 25 2.66 9.07 10.33
CA ARG A 25 3.20 8.20 9.30
C ARG A 25 4.70 7.92 9.47
N TYR A 26 5.18 6.93 8.76
CA TYR A 26 6.62 6.72 8.57
C TYR A 26 7.06 7.39 7.28
N ILE A 27 8.16 8.12 7.31
CA ILE A 27 8.83 8.64 6.12
C ILE A 27 9.38 7.48 5.28
N VAL A 28 9.60 7.72 3.98
CA VAL A 28 10.08 6.67 3.06
C VAL A 28 11.59 6.47 3.17
N ALA A 29 12.34 7.55 3.23
CA ALA A 29 13.80 7.54 3.23
C ALA A 29 14.36 8.87 3.77
N PHE A 30 15.69 8.93 3.82
CA PHE A 30 16.45 10.17 3.91
C PHE A 30 17.25 10.31 2.62
N ASP A 31 17.41 11.53 2.14
CA ASP A 31 18.35 11.83 1.04
C ASP A 31 19.81 11.82 1.52
N ASP A 32 20.75 12.04 0.61
CA ASP A 32 22.18 12.05 0.91
C ASP A 32 22.60 13.18 1.86
N GLU A 33 21.77 14.19 2.04
CA GLU A 33 21.96 15.34 2.94
C GLU A 33 21.25 15.13 4.28
N GLY A 34 20.52 14.02 4.43
CA GLY A 34 19.81 13.65 5.65
C GLY A 34 18.41 14.28 5.79
N HIS A 35 17.86 14.87 4.73
CA HIS A 35 16.49 15.37 4.74
C HIS A 35 15.48 14.24 4.57
N PRO A 36 14.36 14.27 5.30
CA PRO A 36 13.32 13.26 5.16
C PRO A 36 12.63 13.35 3.79
N VAL A 37 12.30 12.18 3.23
CA VAL A 37 11.65 12.01 1.94
C VAL A 37 10.40 11.17 2.12
N GLY A 38 9.27 11.61 1.58
CA GLY A 38 7.97 10.99 1.83
C GLY A 38 7.42 11.34 3.21
N SER A 39 7.63 12.59 3.62
CA SER A 39 7.21 13.18 4.89
C SER A 39 5.96 14.05 4.73
N ARG A 40 5.39 14.49 5.83
CA ARG A 40 4.26 15.45 5.84
C ARG A 40 4.60 16.80 5.24
N ALA A 41 5.87 17.19 5.26
CA ALA A 41 6.34 18.44 4.68
C ALA A 41 6.37 18.42 3.15
N ASP A 42 6.36 17.25 2.54
CA ASP A 42 6.40 17.11 1.09
C ASP A 42 5.05 17.48 0.46
N GLN A 43 5.08 18.31 -0.57
CA GLN A 43 3.88 18.69 -1.31
C GLN A 43 3.36 17.57 -2.22
N GLU A 44 4.26 16.72 -2.71
CA GLU A 44 4.00 15.55 -3.54
C GLU A 44 4.75 14.33 -2.98
N GLY A 45 4.17 13.16 -3.07
CA GLY A 45 4.77 11.96 -2.49
C GLY A 45 4.84 11.95 -0.96
N ALA A 46 3.96 12.67 -0.27
CA ALA A 46 3.97 12.81 1.19
C ALA A 46 3.57 11.54 1.95
N LEU A 47 2.85 10.63 1.31
CA LEU A 47 2.37 9.39 1.92
C LEU A 47 2.47 8.23 0.95
N PHE A 48 3.15 7.16 1.35
CA PHE A 48 3.31 5.93 0.58
C PHE A 48 2.67 4.75 1.29
N LEU A 49 1.79 4.03 0.59
CA LEU A 49 1.07 2.87 1.11
C LEU A 49 2.02 1.78 1.63
N ASN A 50 3.03 1.41 0.83
CA ASN A 50 3.92 0.31 1.17
C ASN A 50 4.72 0.57 2.45
N THR A 51 5.22 1.77 2.64
CA THR A 51 5.98 2.13 3.86
C THR A 51 5.13 1.88 5.10
N GLN A 52 3.89 2.33 5.08
CA GLN A 52 2.98 2.21 6.22
C GLN A 52 2.54 0.76 6.46
N THR A 53 2.14 0.07 5.40
CA THR A 53 1.68 -1.32 5.52
C THR A 53 2.79 -2.24 6.00
N TRP A 54 4.03 -2.05 5.55
CA TRP A 54 5.16 -2.84 6.03
C TRP A 54 5.58 -2.49 7.47
N ALA A 55 5.37 -1.26 7.93
CA ALA A 55 5.55 -0.94 9.35
C ALA A 55 4.57 -1.70 10.25
N LEU A 56 3.33 -1.90 9.78
CA LEU A 56 2.33 -2.73 10.48
C LEU A 56 2.67 -4.23 10.38
N ILE A 57 2.96 -4.73 9.17
CA ILE A 57 3.24 -6.15 8.90
C ILE A 57 4.47 -6.64 9.67
N SER A 58 5.51 -5.84 9.73
CA SER A 58 6.77 -6.20 10.42
C SER A 58 6.71 -6.04 11.94
N GLY A 59 5.65 -5.42 12.48
CA GLY A 59 5.57 -5.08 13.90
C GLY A 59 6.49 -3.94 14.35
N VAL A 60 7.01 -3.16 13.41
CA VAL A 60 7.78 -1.94 13.71
C VAL A 60 6.88 -0.88 14.33
N CYS A 61 5.64 -0.73 13.83
CA CYS A 61 4.67 0.21 14.37
C CYS A 61 4.22 -0.23 15.77
N PRO A 62 4.49 0.55 16.84
CA PRO A 62 4.10 0.19 18.18
C PRO A 62 2.58 0.33 18.38
N PRO A 63 1.96 -0.40 19.32
CA PRO A 63 0.50 -0.47 19.49
C PRO A 63 -0.19 0.89 19.60
N GLU A 64 0.41 1.86 20.28
CA GLU A 64 -0.13 3.20 20.47
C GLU A 64 -0.21 4.03 19.19
N ARG A 65 0.56 3.67 18.15
CA ARG A 65 0.57 4.35 16.84
C ARG A 65 -0.29 3.66 15.79
N VAL A 66 -0.70 2.42 16.02
CA VAL A 66 -1.45 1.62 15.03
C VAL A 66 -2.72 2.32 14.57
N GLN A 67 -3.53 2.83 15.51
CA GLN A 67 -4.78 3.51 15.16
C GLN A 67 -4.53 4.82 14.39
N ILE A 68 -3.50 5.57 14.75
CA ILE A 68 -3.12 6.80 14.05
C ILE A 68 -2.73 6.47 12.62
N LEU A 69 -1.85 5.49 12.44
CA LEU A 69 -1.37 5.06 11.13
C LEU A 69 -2.50 4.53 10.25
N GLN A 70 -3.42 3.75 10.83
CA GLN A 70 -4.60 3.24 10.12
C GLN A 70 -5.53 4.38 9.68
N ALA A 71 -5.73 5.40 10.50
CA ALA A 71 -6.52 6.59 10.12
C ALA A 71 -5.86 7.34 8.96
N THR A 72 -4.55 7.51 8.99
CA THR A 72 -3.79 8.12 7.90
C THR A 72 -3.91 7.32 6.62
N LEU A 73 -3.83 5.99 6.68
CA LEU A 73 -4.00 5.12 5.51
C LEU A 73 -5.39 5.25 4.86
N GLN A 74 -6.45 5.58 5.61
CA GLN A 74 -7.78 5.81 5.01
C GLN A 74 -7.79 6.99 4.04
N THR A 75 -6.86 7.93 4.14
CA THR A 75 -6.75 9.05 3.19
C THR A 75 -6.32 8.60 1.77
N LEU A 76 -5.74 7.41 1.65
CA LEU A 76 -5.39 6.80 0.37
C LEU A 76 -6.55 6.01 -0.26
N LYS A 77 -7.67 5.82 0.45
CA LYS A 77 -8.76 4.95 0.01
C LYS A 77 -9.58 5.60 -1.10
N THR A 78 -9.85 4.81 -2.15
CA THR A 78 -10.75 5.14 -3.27
C THR A 78 -11.75 4.02 -3.48
N ASP A 79 -12.69 4.21 -4.41
CA ASP A 79 -13.66 3.18 -4.81
C ASP A 79 -13.01 1.98 -5.52
N CYS A 80 -11.77 2.12 -6.00
CA CYS A 80 -11.01 1.06 -6.69
C CYS A 80 -9.91 0.43 -5.81
N GLY A 81 -9.74 0.89 -4.58
CA GLY A 81 -8.69 0.44 -3.65
C GLY A 81 -7.86 1.60 -3.10
N TYR A 82 -6.74 1.28 -2.48
CA TYR A 82 -5.84 2.28 -1.92
C TYR A 82 -4.80 2.73 -2.94
N LEU A 83 -4.60 4.05 -3.01
CA LEU A 83 -3.53 4.66 -3.81
C LEU A 83 -2.16 4.20 -3.32
N LEU A 84 -1.21 4.00 -4.24
CA LEU A 84 0.15 3.65 -3.87
C LEU A 84 0.89 4.79 -3.16
N LEU A 85 0.65 6.02 -3.60
CA LEU A 85 1.16 7.25 -2.98
C LEU A 85 0.20 8.43 -3.17
N TYR A 86 0.32 9.44 -2.30
CA TYR A 86 -0.44 10.68 -2.37
C TYR A 86 0.30 11.83 -1.69
N PRO A 87 0.22 13.07 -2.19
CA PRO A 87 -0.24 13.44 -3.54
C PRO A 87 0.70 12.89 -4.63
N PRO A 88 0.18 12.60 -5.85
CA PRO A 88 1.02 12.15 -6.95
C PRO A 88 1.93 13.27 -7.47
N PHE A 89 3.03 12.89 -8.10
CA PHE A 89 3.98 13.83 -8.72
C PHE A 89 3.41 14.41 -10.01
N SER A 90 3.44 15.73 -10.14
CA SER A 90 2.97 16.46 -11.33
C SER A 90 4.08 16.77 -12.34
N SER A 91 5.34 16.70 -11.91
CA SER A 91 6.51 17.01 -12.73
C SER A 91 7.73 16.21 -12.29
N TRP A 92 8.79 16.28 -13.09
CA TRP A 92 10.07 15.67 -12.72
C TRP A 92 10.59 16.19 -11.39
N ASN A 93 10.87 15.25 -10.50
CA ASN A 93 11.53 15.50 -9.22
C ASN A 93 12.80 14.64 -9.14
N PRO A 94 13.99 15.23 -9.07
CA PRO A 94 15.26 14.51 -9.09
C PRO A 94 15.43 13.58 -7.89
N GLN A 95 14.87 13.91 -6.74
CA GLN A 95 14.90 13.10 -5.51
C GLN A 95 14.12 11.78 -5.67
N TRP A 96 13.04 11.79 -6.47
CA TRP A 96 12.17 10.64 -6.73
C TRP A 96 12.46 9.94 -8.06
N GLY A 97 13.20 10.59 -8.95
CA GLY A 97 13.60 10.01 -10.22
C GLY A 97 12.42 9.57 -11.07
N LYS A 98 12.51 8.36 -11.66
CA LYS A 98 11.54 7.87 -12.66
C LYS A 98 10.10 7.79 -12.22
N ILE A 99 9.79 7.70 -10.93
CA ILE A 99 8.42 7.71 -10.43
C ILE A 99 7.73 9.03 -10.79
N SER A 100 8.44 10.14 -10.63
CA SER A 100 7.89 11.49 -10.83
C SER A 100 7.57 11.87 -12.28
N VAL A 101 8.09 11.13 -13.28
CA VAL A 101 7.73 11.35 -14.71
C VAL A 101 6.61 10.45 -15.21
N LYS A 102 6.11 9.55 -14.38
CA LYS A 102 4.95 8.73 -14.73
C LYS A 102 3.70 9.61 -14.72
N HIS A 103 2.76 9.33 -15.63
CA HIS A 103 1.47 10.01 -15.60
C HIS A 103 0.79 9.84 -14.24
N ILE A 104 0.20 10.92 -13.73
CA ILE A 104 -0.57 10.92 -12.49
C ILE A 104 -1.63 9.80 -12.53
N GLY A 105 -1.74 9.07 -11.44
CA GLY A 105 -2.70 7.98 -11.30
C GLY A 105 -2.37 6.71 -12.09
N ASN A 106 -1.19 6.64 -12.69
CA ASN A 106 -0.72 5.47 -13.43
C ASN A 106 0.53 4.88 -12.78
N THR A 107 0.74 3.57 -12.96
CA THR A 107 1.91 2.85 -12.46
C THR A 107 2.19 3.19 -10.99
N GLU A 108 3.42 3.55 -10.64
CA GLU A 108 3.80 3.88 -9.27
C GLU A 108 3.39 5.30 -8.85
N ASN A 109 2.99 6.17 -9.79
CA ASN A 109 2.64 7.56 -9.48
C ASN A 109 1.17 7.72 -9.08
N GLY A 110 0.82 7.20 -7.91
CA GLY A 110 -0.49 7.37 -7.31
C GLY A 110 -1.60 6.45 -7.86
N SER A 111 -1.28 5.41 -8.64
CA SER A 111 -2.29 4.42 -9.04
C SER A 111 -2.77 3.57 -7.87
N VAL A 112 -3.87 2.84 -8.07
CA VAL A 112 -4.27 1.74 -7.19
C VAL A 112 -3.47 0.50 -7.59
N TYR A 113 -2.32 0.30 -6.97
CA TYR A 113 -1.42 -0.79 -7.29
C TYR A 113 -1.88 -2.08 -6.62
N SER A 114 -2.24 -3.08 -7.41
CA SER A 114 -2.92 -4.29 -6.90
C SER A 114 -2.08 -5.04 -5.87
N HIS A 115 -0.78 -5.19 -6.10
CA HIS A 115 0.12 -5.88 -5.18
C HIS A 115 0.21 -5.16 -3.82
N ALA A 116 0.32 -3.82 -3.82
CA ALA A 116 0.35 -3.01 -2.60
C ALA A 116 -0.95 -3.11 -1.80
N ASN A 117 -2.08 -3.25 -2.48
CA ASN A 117 -3.37 -3.47 -1.84
C ASN A 117 -3.47 -4.84 -1.16
N MET A 118 -2.75 -5.85 -1.63
CA MET A 118 -2.62 -7.12 -0.90
C MET A 118 -1.85 -6.95 0.41
N PHE A 119 -0.83 -6.09 0.45
CA PHE A 119 -0.15 -5.74 1.69
C PHE A 119 -1.06 -5.00 2.66
N MET A 120 -1.91 -4.09 2.15
CA MET A 120 -2.91 -3.41 2.99
C MET A 120 -3.89 -4.40 3.62
N ALA A 121 -4.44 -5.32 2.83
CA ALA A 121 -5.32 -6.36 3.36
C ALA A 121 -4.61 -7.24 4.39
N TYR A 122 -3.35 -7.59 4.16
CA TYR A 122 -2.57 -8.36 5.13
C TYR A 122 -2.32 -7.59 6.43
N ALA A 123 -1.97 -6.31 6.35
CA ALA A 123 -1.82 -5.45 7.51
C ALA A 123 -3.12 -5.37 8.32
N ASP A 124 -4.27 -5.22 7.65
CA ASP A 124 -5.58 -5.21 8.31
C ASP A 124 -5.88 -6.55 9.02
N PHE A 125 -5.61 -7.71 8.40
CA PHE A 125 -5.75 -9.01 9.06
C PHE A 125 -4.88 -9.11 10.33
N LEU A 126 -3.63 -8.67 10.26
CA LEU A 126 -2.73 -8.69 11.42
C LEU A 126 -3.18 -7.76 12.55
N CYS A 127 -3.88 -6.68 12.20
CA CYS A 127 -4.43 -5.72 13.17
C CYS A 127 -5.85 -6.10 13.65
N GLY A 128 -6.38 -7.29 13.31
CA GLY A 128 -7.71 -7.73 13.71
C GLY A 128 -8.88 -7.03 12.98
N ARG A 129 -8.61 -6.40 11.83
CA ARG A 129 -9.58 -5.66 11.00
C ARG A 129 -10.04 -6.52 9.81
N GLU A 130 -10.57 -7.70 10.10
CA GLU A 130 -10.93 -8.69 9.08
C GLU A 130 -11.91 -8.17 8.02
N GLN A 131 -12.91 -7.38 8.45
CA GLN A 131 -13.91 -6.83 7.53
C GLN A 131 -13.28 -5.85 6.52
N ASP A 132 -12.38 -4.99 6.98
CA ASP A 132 -11.65 -4.06 6.12
C ASP A 132 -10.71 -4.80 5.17
N ALA A 133 -10.00 -5.83 5.67
CA ALA A 133 -9.16 -6.68 4.85
C ALA A 133 -9.93 -7.35 3.71
N VAL A 134 -11.06 -7.99 4.03
CA VAL A 134 -11.95 -8.63 3.04
C VAL A 134 -12.48 -7.60 2.05
N GLN A 135 -12.87 -6.42 2.53
CA GLN A 135 -13.34 -5.34 1.65
C GLN A 135 -12.24 -4.87 0.69
N THR A 136 -11.01 -4.72 1.17
CA THR A 136 -9.87 -4.36 0.33
C THR A 136 -9.63 -5.41 -0.76
N LEU A 137 -9.64 -6.70 -0.41
CA LEU A 137 -9.52 -7.78 -1.39
C LEU A 137 -10.63 -7.73 -2.44
N ARG A 138 -11.90 -7.57 -2.02
CA ARG A 138 -13.05 -7.46 -2.94
C ARG A 138 -12.94 -6.26 -3.88
N THR A 139 -12.43 -5.14 -3.37
CA THR A 139 -12.29 -3.90 -4.16
C THR A 139 -11.30 -4.07 -5.30
N ILE A 140 -10.23 -4.85 -5.11
CA ILE A 140 -9.19 -5.09 -6.12
C ILE A 140 -9.62 -6.12 -7.18
N LEU A 141 -10.66 -6.90 -6.94
CA LEU A 141 -11.09 -7.91 -7.90
C LEU A 141 -11.67 -7.26 -9.17
N PRO A 142 -11.44 -7.86 -10.36
CA PRO A 142 -11.99 -7.37 -11.62
C PRO A 142 -13.53 -7.30 -11.65
N THR A 143 -14.18 -8.03 -10.75
CA THR A 143 -15.64 -8.04 -10.59
C THR A 143 -16.18 -6.83 -9.83
N ASN A 144 -15.32 -5.99 -9.26
CA ASN A 144 -15.75 -4.73 -8.62
C ASN A 144 -16.40 -3.81 -9.68
N PRO A 145 -17.64 -3.37 -9.47
CA PRO A 145 -18.34 -2.53 -10.45
C PRO A 145 -17.66 -1.19 -10.73
N ASN A 146 -16.84 -0.68 -9.81
CA ASN A 146 -16.07 0.55 -10.04
C ASN A 146 -14.87 0.35 -10.98
N ASN A 147 -14.51 -0.90 -11.29
CA ASN A 147 -13.46 -1.24 -12.25
C ASN A 147 -14.02 -1.54 -13.66
N ARG A 148 -15.13 -0.92 -14.06
CA ARG A 148 -15.93 -1.28 -15.25
C ARG A 148 -15.23 -1.13 -16.58
N SER A 149 -14.37 -0.14 -16.70
CA SER A 149 -13.72 0.17 -17.99
C SER A 149 -12.47 -0.63 -18.24
N ASN A 150 -12.23 -1.65 -17.44
CA ASN A 150 -10.96 -2.32 -17.46
C ASN A 150 -10.70 -3.22 -18.66
N LEU A 151 -11.71 -3.57 -19.47
CA LEU A 151 -11.57 -4.48 -20.61
C LEU A 151 -10.82 -5.79 -20.28
N GLN A 152 -10.71 -6.12 -19.01
CA GLN A 152 -9.99 -7.29 -18.50
C GLN A 152 -10.91 -8.51 -18.43
N LEU A 153 -10.33 -9.66 -18.57
CA LEU A 153 -11.02 -10.91 -18.25
C LEU A 153 -11.39 -10.91 -16.76
N PRO A 154 -12.60 -11.37 -16.38
CA PRO A 154 -13.04 -11.36 -14.98
C PRO A 154 -12.17 -12.21 -14.03
N THR A 155 -11.28 -13.03 -14.57
CA THR A 155 -10.34 -13.88 -13.84
C THR A 155 -8.94 -13.26 -13.69
N PHE A 156 -8.73 -12.04 -14.19
CA PHE A 156 -7.42 -11.40 -14.22
C PHE A 156 -7.35 -10.21 -13.27
N ILE A 157 -6.38 -10.22 -12.34
CA ILE A 157 -6.06 -9.08 -11.50
C ILE A 157 -4.94 -8.30 -12.17
N PRO A 158 -5.20 -7.06 -12.64
CA PRO A 158 -4.19 -6.26 -13.32
C PRO A 158 -3.10 -5.81 -12.35
N ASN A 159 -2.00 -5.30 -12.89
CA ASN A 159 -0.93 -4.75 -12.07
C ASN A 159 -1.41 -3.53 -11.26
N TYR A 160 -2.21 -2.66 -11.88
CA TYR A 160 -2.82 -1.50 -11.20
C TYR A 160 -4.11 -1.07 -11.91
N TYR A 161 -4.91 -0.26 -11.20
CA TYR A 161 -6.02 0.50 -11.75
C TYR A 161 -5.67 1.99 -11.75
N VAL A 162 -6.10 2.69 -12.81
CA VAL A 162 -5.92 4.15 -12.95
C VAL A 162 -6.74 4.86 -11.88
N SER A 163 -6.13 5.83 -11.20
CA SER A 163 -6.78 6.57 -10.11
C SER A 163 -7.12 8.03 -10.46
N ILE A 164 -6.89 8.46 -11.70
CA ILE A 164 -7.22 9.83 -12.12
C ILE A 164 -8.75 9.97 -12.18
N PRO A 165 -9.34 11.00 -11.54
CA PRO A 165 -10.75 11.28 -11.66
C PRO A 165 -11.16 11.50 -13.14
N GLY A 166 -12.27 10.91 -13.56
CA GLY A 166 -12.80 11.04 -14.92
C GLY A 166 -13.12 9.70 -15.57
N SER A 167 -13.15 9.68 -16.90
CA SER A 167 -13.54 8.51 -17.71
C SER A 167 -12.63 7.30 -17.52
N ASP A 168 -11.37 7.51 -17.16
CA ASP A 168 -10.39 6.46 -17.00
C ASP A 168 -10.25 5.95 -15.56
N PHE A 169 -10.97 6.54 -14.59
CA PHE A 169 -10.96 6.06 -13.22
C PHE A 169 -11.39 4.59 -13.14
N GLY A 170 -10.57 3.76 -12.49
CA GLY A 170 -10.81 2.33 -12.36
C GLY A 170 -10.44 1.51 -13.61
N ARG A 171 -9.92 2.14 -14.66
CA ARG A 171 -9.42 1.42 -15.84
C ARG A 171 -8.17 0.62 -15.43
N SER A 172 -8.15 -0.66 -15.83
CA SER A 172 -7.00 -1.52 -15.57
C SER A 172 -5.81 -1.16 -16.46
N SER A 173 -4.63 -1.46 -15.95
CA SER A 173 -3.41 -1.55 -16.77
C SER A 173 -3.55 -2.67 -17.83
N ASN A 174 -2.56 -2.76 -18.69
CA ASN A 174 -2.40 -3.85 -19.67
C ASN A 174 -2.47 -5.24 -19.00
N VAL A 175 -2.66 -6.28 -19.81
CA VAL A 175 -2.78 -7.69 -19.41
C VAL A 175 -1.46 -8.21 -18.82
N TYR A 176 -1.14 -7.74 -17.63
CA TYR A 176 0.02 -8.14 -16.87
C TYR A 176 -0.35 -8.23 -15.38
N SER A 177 -0.12 -9.39 -14.80
CA SER A 177 -0.33 -9.63 -13.38
C SER A 177 1.01 -9.66 -12.65
N SER A 178 1.09 -8.95 -11.54
CA SER A 178 2.26 -8.99 -10.65
C SER A 178 2.09 -10.07 -9.56
N GLY A 179 2.66 -9.87 -8.39
CA GLY A 179 2.48 -10.78 -7.25
C GLY A 179 1.06 -10.80 -6.63
N ALA A 180 0.14 -9.93 -7.06
CA ALA A 180 -1.18 -9.82 -6.44
C ALA A 180 -1.98 -11.13 -6.40
N PRO A 181 -2.06 -11.95 -7.47
CA PRO A 181 -2.78 -13.23 -7.42
C PRO A 181 -2.19 -14.24 -6.43
N ALA A 182 -0.87 -14.30 -6.33
CA ALA A 182 -0.21 -15.19 -5.37
C ALA A 182 -0.50 -14.77 -3.93
N TRP A 183 -0.45 -13.47 -3.65
CA TRP A 183 -0.82 -12.93 -2.35
C TRP A 183 -2.30 -13.15 -2.03
N LEU A 184 -3.20 -12.94 -3.00
CA LEU A 184 -4.63 -13.22 -2.82
C LEU A 184 -4.87 -14.67 -2.43
N LEU A 185 -4.26 -15.62 -3.16
CA LEU A 185 -4.38 -17.05 -2.88
C LEU A 185 -3.87 -17.38 -1.47
N TRP A 186 -2.72 -16.82 -1.09
CA TRP A 186 -2.14 -17.03 0.22
C TRP A 186 -3.02 -16.45 1.34
N LEU A 187 -3.48 -15.20 1.20
CA LEU A 187 -4.38 -14.55 2.17
C LEU A 187 -5.70 -15.31 2.30
N ALA A 188 -6.31 -15.71 1.19
CA ALA A 188 -7.54 -16.50 1.20
C ALA A 188 -7.33 -17.85 1.91
N SER A 189 -6.23 -18.54 1.63
CA SER A 189 -5.92 -19.81 2.27
C SER A 189 -5.67 -19.69 3.77
N LYS A 190 -5.14 -18.56 4.23
CA LYS A 190 -4.77 -18.34 5.62
C LYS A 190 -5.92 -17.77 6.48
N TYR A 191 -6.72 -16.87 5.92
CA TYR A 191 -7.68 -16.08 6.69
C TYR A 191 -9.14 -16.29 6.26
N LEU A 192 -9.39 -16.80 5.05
CA LEU A 192 -10.76 -16.93 4.52
C LEU A 192 -11.19 -18.40 4.38
N ARG A 193 -10.47 -19.36 4.95
CA ARG A 193 -10.95 -20.74 5.03
C ARG A 193 -12.20 -20.76 5.90
N SER A 194 -13.32 -21.19 5.33
CA SER A 194 -14.43 -21.68 6.15
C SER A 194 -13.88 -22.85 6.96
N ASP A 195 -13.91 -22.74 8.29
CA ASP A 195 -13.84 -23.94 9.11
C ASP A 195 -15.02 -24.82 8.70
N ASP A 196 -14.80 -25.80 7.83
CA ASP A 196 -15.70 -26.92 7.67
C ASP A 196 -15.68 -27.70 9.00
N LYS A 197 -16.38 -27.15 9.99
CA LYS A 197 -16.88 -27.91 11.12
C LYS A 197 -18.14 -28.60 10.66
N THR A 198 -17.99 -29.67 9.91
CA THR A 198 -18.97 -30.77 9.82
C THR A 198 -18.70 -31.78 10.92
#